data_db8e0373741986e0bca7096f5334a6cd
#
_entry.id   db8e0373741986e0bca7096f5334a6cd
#
_cell.length_a   1.000
_cell.length_b   1.000
_cell.length_c   1.000
_cell.angle_alpha   90.00
_cell.angle_beta   90.00
_cell.angle_gamma   90.00
#
_symmetry.space_group_name_H-M   'P 1'
#
loop_
_entity.id
_entity.type
_entity.pdbx_description
1 polymer ?
#
loop_
_entity_poly.entity_id
_entity_poly.type
_entity_poly.pdbx_seq_one_letter_code
_entity_poly.pdbx_strand_id
1 'polypeptide(L)'
;REGSTTTLVLKKTKTASSNRTIFMTTVLKEELKHWLKRLEMDEAVDPERYRNSGMLLRLPNGLAVEPILIRKKFIKWQDEHPEFTRIVFHGLRHSSATYQLMISGGDVKAVQGTTGHASANLLVNTYAHIQQDSRKKLGKKFEEGFYKPGATLVQAAPVEAEPTISVSALLELLKDADPFVKAQLRLALLT
;
A
#
# COMPACT_ATOMS: atom_id res chain seq x y z
N ARG A 1 -7.67 32.45 21.78
CA ARG A 1 -6.93 32.81 20.54
C ARG A 1 -7.95 32.99 19.43
N GLU A 2 -8.50 34.14 19.30
CA GLU A 2 -9.34 34.56 18.18
C GLU A 2 -8.41 34.71 16.95
N GLY A 3 -8.83 34.14 15.81
CA GLY A 3 -8.29 34.53 14.52
C GLY A 3 -7.18 33.69 13.89
N SER A 4 -6.85 32.47 14.36
CA SER A 4 -5.89 31.62 13.65
C SER A 4 -6.59 30.82 12.55
N THR A 5 -6.53 31.30 11.31
CA THR A 5 -6.99 30.58 10.12
C THR A 5 -5.98 29.48 9.81
N THR A 6 -6.35 28.23 10.03
CA THR A 6 -5.50 27.08 9.66
C THR A 6 -5.55 26.90 8.16
N THR A 7 -4.39 27.03 7.49
CA THR A 7 -4.27 26.77 6.06
C THR A 7 -3.74 25.36 5.82
N LEU A 8 -4.43 24.58 4.98
CA LEU A 8 -3.94 23.30 4.52
C LEU A 8 -2.83 23.49 3.50
N VAL A 9 -1.66 22.91 3.77
CA VAL A 9 -0.50 22.99 2.86
C VAL A 9 -0.05 21.59 2.48
N LEU A 10 0.02 21.33 1.18
CA LEU A 10 0.62 20.13 0.61
C LEU A 10 2.15 20.17 0.78
N LYS A 11 2.70 19.16 1.41
CA LYS A 11 4.14 19.00 1.59
C LYS A 11 4.57 17.63 1.04
N LYS A 12 5.85 17.52 0.68
CA LYS A 12 6.46 16.22 0.39
C LYS A 12 6.37 15.31 1.60
N THR A 13 6.28 14.00 1.37
CA THR A 13 6.26 13.00 2.43
C THR A 13 7.55 13.05 3.27
N LYS A 14 7.45 12.81 4.57
CA LYS A 14 8.59 12.88 5.50
C LYS A 14 9.64 11.79 5.27
N THR A 15 9.24 10.64 4.73
CA THR A 15 10.12 9.47 4.54
C THR A 15 9.95 8.90 3.14
N ALA A 16 11.00 8.32 2.59
CA ALA A 16 10.97 7.64 1.30
C ALA A 16 9.93 6.51 1.27
N SER A 17 9.78 5.75 2.37
CA SER A 17 8.79 4.67 2.50
C SER A 17 7.33 5.14 2.44
N SER A 18 7.09 6.44 2.57
CA SER A 18 5.76 7.01 2.39
C SER A 18 5.39 7.19 0.92
N ASN A 19 6.38 7.21 0.02
CA ASN A 19 6.15 7.23 -1.42
C ASN A 19 6.15 5.78 -1.93
N ARG A 20 4.97 5.22 -2.13
CA ARG A 20 4.80 3.82 -2.51
C ARG A 20 3.57 3.61 -3.40
N THR A 21 3.60 2.55 -4.18
CA THR A 21 2.44 2.05 -4.92
C THR A 21 1.65 1.09 -4.04
N ILE A 22 0.33 1.22 -4.04
CA ILE A 22 -0.60 0.33 -3.36
C ILE A 22 -1.48 -0.30 -4.43
N PHE A 23 -1.55 -1.64 -4.45
CA PHE A 23 -2.43 -2.36 -5.34
C PHE A 23 -3.86 -2.32 -4.79
N MET A 24 -4.77 -1.80 -5.59
CA MET A 24 -6.17 -1.63 -5.22
C MET A 24 -6.92 -2.96 -5.33
N THR A 25 -7.65 -3.31 -4.28
CA THR A 25 -8.63 -4.42 -4.37
C THR A 25 -9.81 -4.00 -5.24
N THR A 26 -10.51 -4.98 -5.82
CA THR A 26 -11.71 -4.72 -6.64
C THR A 26 -12.78 -3.95 -5.85
N VAL A 27 -13.01 -4.33 -4.59
CA VAL A 27 -13.97 -3.65 -3.70
C VAL A 27 -13.60 -2.18 -3.53
N LEU A 28 -12.33 -1.88 -3.20
CA LEU A 28 -11.87 -0.49 -3.04
C LEU A 28 -12.01 0.30 -4.34
N LYS A 29 -11.75 -0.32 -5.49
CA LYS A 29 -11.89 0.31 -6.81
C LYS A 29 -13.33 0.73 -7.07
N GLU A 30 -14.30 -0.13 -6.78
CA GLU A 30 -15.72 0.18 -6.98
C GLU A 30 -16.19 1.29 -6.00
N GLU A 31 -15.80 1.23 -4.73
CA GLU A 31 -16.10 2.29 -3.76
C GLU A 31 -15.52 3.64 -4.19
N LEU A 32 -14.30 3.65 -4.71
CA LEU A 32 -13.70 4.90 -5.22
C LEU A 32 -14.43 5.43 -6.46
N LYS A 33 -14.96 4.59 -7.33
CA LYS A 33 -15.80 5.03 -8.46
C LYS A 33 -17.10 5.66 -7.97
N HIS A 34 -17.77 5.05 -6.99
CA HIS A 34 -18.96 5.62 -6.38
C HIS A 34 -18.65 6.98 -5.72
N TRP A 35 -17.53 7.08 -5.03
CA TRP A 35 -17.07 8.32 -4.44
C TRP A 35 -16.80 9.41 -5.47
N LEU A 36 -16.11 9.09 -6.56
CA LEU A 36 -15.83 10.05 -7.64
C LEU A 36 -17.12 10.56 -8.27
N LYS A 37 -18.08 9.68 -8.54
CA LYS A 37 -19.41 10.06 -9.05
C LYS A 37 -20.14 10.98 -8.08
N ARG A 38 -20.00 10.76 -6.77
CA ARG A 38 -20.56 11.66 -5.76
C ARG A 38 -19.92 13.06 -5.82
N LEU A 39 -18.60 13.13 -6.02
CA LEU A 39 -17.91 14.42 -6.15
C LEU A 39 -18.34 15.19 -7.39
N GLU A 40 -18.63 14.50 -8.50
CA GLU A 40 -19.19 15.10 -9.72
C GLU A 40 -20.60 15.67 -9.45
N MET A 41 -21.42 14.96 -8.70
CA MET A 41 -22.74 15.46 -8.28
C MET A 41 -22.62 16.69 -7.37
N ASP A 42 -21.71 16.68 -6.41
CA ASP A 42 -21.50 17.82 -5.50
C ASP A 42 -21.05 19.07 -6.30
N GLU A 43 -20.21 18.90 -7.34
CA GLU A 43 -19.79 19.98 -8.24
C GLU A 43 -20.94 20.50 -9.09
N ALA A 44 -21.83 19.63 -9.55
CA ALA A 44 -22.98 20.00 -10.37
C ALA A 44 -24.04 20.78 -9.61
N VAL A 45 -24.08 20.69 -8.26
CA VAL A 45 -25.06 21.42 -7.42
C VAL A 45 -24.81 22.93 -7.43
N ASP A 46 -23.55 23.37 -7.35
CA ASP A 46 -23.19 24.80 -7.37
C ASP A 46 -21.81 24.98 -8.02
N PRO A 47 -21.73 24.90 -9.37
CA PRO A 47 -20.45 24.95 -10.08
C PRO A 47 -19.69 26.27 -9.88
N GLU A 48 -20.41 27.37 -9.67
CA GLU A 48 -19.78 28.70 -9.52
C GLU A 48 -19.04 28.82 -8.16
N ARG A 49 -19.57 28.19 -7.11
CA ARG A 49 -18.99 28.23 -5.76
C ARG A 49 -18.10 27.03 -5.45
N TYR A 50 -18.16 25.99 -6.27
CA TYR A 50 -17.33 24.80 -6.08
C TYR A 50 -15.85 25.12 -6.29
N ARG A 51 -15.00 24.71 -5.35
CA ARG A 51 -13.55 24.96 -5.38
C ARG A 51 -12.80 23.63 -5.45
N ASN A 52 -12.62 23.11 -6.66
CA ASN A 52 -11.95 21.83 -6.87
C ASN A 52 -10.49 21.86 -6.36
N SER A 53 -10.27 21.31 -5.18
CA SER A 53 -8.93 21.20 -4.57
C SER A 53 -8.02 20.16 -5.21
N GLY A 54 -8.51 19.35 -6.15
CA GLY A 54 -7.76 18.22 -6.73
C GLY A 54 -7.52 17.04 -5.76
N MET A 55 -8.01 17.13 -4.51
CA MET A 55 -7.88 16.06 -3.54
C MET A 55 -8.95 14.99 -3.72
N LEU A 56 -8.62 13.73 -3.40
CA LEU A 56 -9.59 12.65 -3.41
C LEU A 56 -10.68 12.87 -2.34
N LEU A 57 -10.27 13.28 -1.13
CA LEU A 57 -11.21 13.60 -0.05
C LEU A 57 -11.53 15.10 -0.06
N ARG A 58 -12.75 15.43 -0.44
CA ARG A 58 -13.26 16.79 -0.56
C ARG A 58 -14.54 16.98 0.24
N LEU A 59 -14.75 18.21 0.70
CA LEU A 59 -16.03 18.66 1.20
C LEU A 59 -17.02 18.86 0.04
N PRO A 60 -18.34 18.99 0.31
CA PRO A 60 -19.33 19.24 -0.75
C PRO A 60 -19.06 20.50 -1.58
N ASN A 61 -18.34 21.48 -1.03
CA ASN A 61 -17.92 22.69 -1.74
C ASN A 61 -16.58 22.53 -2.50
N GLY A 62 -16.04 21.31 -2.61
CA GLY A 62 -14.81 20.98 -3.34
C GLY A 62 -13.49 21.23 -2.60
N LEU A 63 -13.53 21.87 -1.43
CA LEU A 63 -12.33 22.11 -0.62
C LEU A 63 -11.78 20.81 -0.02
N ALA A 64 -10.47 20.77 0.19
CA ALA A 64 -9.81 19.63 0.83
C ALA A 64 -10.32 19.40 2.26
N VAL A 65 -10.51 18.14 2.63
CA VAL A 65 -10.91 17.77 3.98
C VAL A 65 -9.72 17.84 4.93
N GLU A 66 -9.88 18.54 6.05
CA GLU A 66 -8.88 18.51 7.11
C GLU A 66 -8.79 17.13 7.77
N PRO A 67 -7.58 16.60 8.04
CA PRO A 67 -7.42 15.28 8.67
C PRO A 67 -8.16 15.13 10.01
N ILE A 68 -8.29 16.22 10.76
CA ILE A 68 -9.03 16.22 12.03
C ILE A 68 -10.51 15.92 11.83
N LEU A 69 -11.12 16.36 10.73
CA LEU A 69 -12.53 16.10 10.42
C LEU A 69 -12.78 14.63 10.14
N ILE A 70 -11.86 13.96 9.43
CA ILE A 70 -11.93 12.52 9.16
C ILE A 70 -11.93 11.77 10.50
N ARG A 71 -10.98 12.13 11.39
CA ARG A 71 -10.90 11.52 12.72
C ARG A 71 -12.18 11.75 13.54
N LYS A 72 -12.71 12.98 13.54
CA LYS A 72 -13.96 13.30 14.26
C LYS A 72 -15.15 12.51 13.72
N LYS A 73 -15.27 12.39 12.39
CA LYS A 73 -16.33 11.58 11.75
C LYS A 73 -16.20 10.10 12.11
N PHE A 74 -14.97 9.58 12.15
CA PHE A 74 -14.74 8.18 12.55
C PHE A 74 -15.10 7.92 14.00
N ILE A 75 -14.77 8.83 14.92
CA ILE A 75 -15.16 8.74 16.33
C ILE A 75 -16.68 8.78 16.45
N LYS A 76 -17.34 9.76 15.82
CA LYS A 76 -18.79 9.87 15.82
C LYS A 76 -19.47 8.60 15.30
N TRP A 77 -19.00 8.04 14.21
CA TRP A 77 -19.49 6.79 13.67
C TRP A 77 -19.39 5.64 14.70
N GLN A 78 -18.27 5.51 15.41
CA GLN A 78 -18.10 4.49 16.45
C GLN A 78 -19.05 4.73 17.64
N ASP A 79 -19.35 5.99 17.99
CA ASP A 79 -20.30 6.31 19.03
C ASP A 79 -21.75 5.92 18.65
N GLU A 80 -22.06 5.99 17.34
CA GLU A 80 -23.35 5.58 16.75
C GLU A 80 -23.45 4.05 16.53
N HIS A 81 -22.32 3.33 16.59
CA HIS A 81 -22.24 1.87 16.33
C HIS A 81 -21.52 1.16 17.47
N PRO A 82 -22.13 1.09 18.67
CA PRO A 82 -21.52 0.50 19.86
C PRO A 82 -21.32 -1.03 19.74
N GLU A 83 -21.91 -1.69 18.76
CA GLU A 83 -21.73 -3.10 18.45
C GLU A 83 -20.29 -3.42 17.94
N PHE A 84 -19.55 -2.41 17.49
CA PHE A 84 -18.14 -2.58 17.09
C PHE A 84 -17.19 -2.19 18.21
N THR A 85 -16.13 -2.96 18.37
CA THR A 85 -15.05 -2.64 19.32
C THR A 85 -14.42 -1.29 18.97
N ARG A 86 -14.38 -0.38 19.95
CA ARG A 86 -13.80 0.94 19.77
C ARG A 86 -12.31 0.88 19.54
N ILE A 87 -11.83 1.47 18.46
CA ILE A 87 -10.43 1.52 18.08
C ILE A 87 -10.01 2.95 17.72
N VAL A 88 -8.72 3.25 17.84
CA VAL A 88 -8.16 4.50 17.32
C VAL A 88 -7.98 4.41 15.81
N PHE A 89 -8.11 5.53 15.08
CA PHE A 89 -8.02 5.55 13.62
C PHE A 89 -6.71 4.90 13.10
N HIS A 90 -5.59 5.12 13.78
CA HIS A 90 -4.32 4.48 13.43
C HIS A 90 -4.31 2.96 13.69
N GLY A 91 -5.19 2.47 14.57
CA GLY A 91 -5.39 1.05 14.83
C GLY A 91 -5.81 0.27 13.58
N LEU A 92 -6.57 0.89 12.67
CA LEU A 92 -6.93 0.28 11.38
C LEU A 92 -5.70 -0.16 10.59
N ARG A 93 -4.63 0.66 10.59
CA ARG A 93 -3.36 0.33 9.94
C ARG A 93 -2.68 -0.87 10.62
N HIS A 94 -2.68 -0.91 11.95
CA HIS A 94 -2.10 -2.05 12.69
C HIS A 94 -2.89 -3.33 12.44
N SER A 95 -4.22 -3.28 12.50
CA SER A 95 -5.07 -4.44 12.19
C SER A 95 -4.85 -4.95 10.77
N SER A 96 -4.78 -4.04 9.80
CA SER A 96 -4.49 -4.39 8.41
C SER A 96 -3.13 -5.06 8.25
N ALA A 97 -2.08 -4.51 8.87
CA ALA A 97 -0.73 -5.09 8.83
C ALA A 97 -0.69 -6.49 9.46
N THR A 98 -1.34 -6.66 10.61
CA THR A 98 -1.43 -7.94 11.31
C THR A 98 -2.14 -8.99 10.44
N TYR A 99 -3.28 -8.62 9.86
CA TYR A 99 -4.02 -9.51 8.98
C TYR A 99 -3.23 -9.90 7.73
N GLN A 100 -2.57 -8.93 7.08
CA GLN A 100 -1.72 -9.19 5.92
C GLN A 100 -0.55 -10.13 6.27
N LEU A 101 0.11 -9.94 7.41
CA LEU A 101 1.14 -10.87 7.88
C LEU A 101 0.62 -12.29 8.10
N MET A 102 -0.60 -12.41 8.63
CA MET A 102 -1.23 -13.71 8.86
C MET A 102 -1.51 -14.42 7.53
N ILE A 103 -2.15 -13.74 6.55
CA ILE A 103 -2.52 -14.36 5.27
C ILE A 103 -1.35 -14.59 4.33
N SER A 104 -0.27 -13.80 4.45
CA SER A 104 0.96 -13.97 3.66
C SER A 104 1.93 -15.01 4.24
N GLY A 105 1.58 -15.66 5.36
CA GLY A 105 2.49 -16.58 6.04
C GLY A 105 3.70 -15.88 6.66
N GLY A 106 3.62 -14.58 6.91
CA GLY A 106 4.67 -13.80 7.57
C GLY A 106 5.60 -13.05 6.62
N ASP A 107 5.17 -12.80 5.40
CA ASP A 107 5.96 -11.98 4.44
C ASP A 107 6.02 -10.51 4.89
N VAL A 108 6.98 -10.25 5.76
CA VAL A 108 7.22 -8.91 6.33
C VAL A 108 7.54 -7.88 5.25
N LYS A 109 8.26 -8.29 4.19
CA LYS A 109 8.67 -7.37 3.10
C LYS A 109 7.48 -6.89 2.28
N ALA A 110 6.61 -7.80 1.85
CA ALA A 110 5.39 -7.46 1.12
C ALA A 110 4.47 -6.56 1.95
N VAL A 111 4.27 -6.91 3.24
CA VAL A 111 3.44 -6.12 4.15
C VAL A 111 4.05 -4.75 4.45
N GLN A 112 5.37 -4.66 4.60
CA GLN A 112 6.08 -3.39 4.76
C GLN A 112 5.88 -2.49 3.53
N GLY A 113 6.03 -3.04 2.33
CA GLY A 113 5.80 -2.34 1.06
C GLY A 113 4.38 -1.79 0.96
N THR A 114 3.38 -2.60 1.29
CA THR A 114 1.96 -2.20 1.23
C THR A 114 1.61 -1.17 2.30
N THR A 115 2.00 -1.41 3.54
CA THR A 115 1.62 -0.55 4.68
C THR A 115 2.51 0.67 4.84
N GLY A 116 3.73 0.65 4.29
CA GLY A 116 4.71 1.74 4.39
C GLY A 116 5.29 1.93 5.79
N HIS A 117 5.45 0.85 6.56
CA HIS A 117 6.17 0.93 7.82
C HIS A 117 7.66 1.18 7.57
N ALA A 118 8.22 2.21 8.22
CA ALA A 118 9.63 2.57 8.08
C ALA A 118 10.57 1.48 8.63
N SER A 119 10.12 0.73 9.64
CA SER A 119 10.87 -0.37 10.26
C SER A 119 10.12 -1.70 10.17
N ALA A 120 10.81 -2.73 9.69
CA ALA A 120 10.32 -4.10 9.72
C ALA A 120 10.15 -4.63 11.15
N ASN A 121 10.94 -4.12 12.12
CA ASN A 121 10.90 -4.59 13.50
C ASN A 121 9.51 -4.42 14.14
N LEU A 122 8.80 -3.35 13.80
CA LEU A 122 7.44 -3.13 14.30
C LEU A 122 6.49 -4.24 13.83
N LEU A 123 6.62 -4.66 12.58
CA LEU A 123 5.82 -5.74 12.01
C LEU A 123 6.20 -7.09 12.59
N VAL A 124 7.52 -7.36 12.75
CA VAL A 124 8.04 -8.60 13.33
C VAL A 124 7.55 -8.75 14.77
N ASN A 125 7.65 -7.71 15.59
CA ASN A 125 7.20 -7.74 16.97
C ASN A 125 5.68 -7.98 17.07
N THR A 126 4.90 -7.35 16.21
CA THR A 126 3.44 -7.57 16.16
C THR A 126 3.11 -9.02 15.77
N TYR A 127 3.89 -9.60 14.85
CA TYR A 127 3.69 -10.97 14.37
C TYR A 127 4.22 -12.03 15.34
N ALA A 128 5.24 -11.72 16.13
CA ALA A 128 5.84 -12.67 17.08
C ALA A 128 4.81 -13.25 18.07
N HIS A 129 3.79 -12.49 18.44
CA HIS A 129 2.70 -12.95 19.31
C HIS A 129 1.75 -13.94 18.64
N ILE A 130 1.68 -13.96 17.30
CA ILE A 130 0.78 -14.85 16.53
C ILE A 130 1.48 -16.18 16.15
N GLN A 131 2.80 -16.24 16.32
CA GLN A 131 3.65 -17.32 15.77
C GLN A 131 3.68 -18.65 16.52
N GLN A 132 3.05 -18.82 17.66
CA GLN A 132 3.14 -20.10 18.38
C GLN A 132 2.62 -21.29 17.55
N ASP A 133 1.50 -21.12 16.84
CA ASP A 133 0.96 -22.15 15.95
C ASP A 133 1.79 -22.32 14.67
N SER A 134 2.43 -21.26 14.19
CA SER A 134 3.29 -21.29 13.00
C SER A 134 4.57 -22.08 13.24
N ARG A 135 5.14 -22.06 14.47
CA ARG A 135 6.31 -22.86 14.84
C ARG A 135 6.02 -24.35 14.83
N LYS A 136 4.85 -24.77 15.33
CA LYS A 136 4.42 -26.17 15.28
C LYS A 136 4.22 -26.64 13.83
N LYS A 137 3.59 -25.80 12.99
CA LYS A 137 3.40 -26.09 11.56
C LYS A 137 4.74 -26.17 10.82
N LEU A 138 5.68 -25.28 11.14
CA LEU A 138 7.02 -25.32 10.57
C LEU A 138 7.77 -26.60 10.95
N GLY A 139 7.71 -27.01 12.22
CA GLY A 139 8.29 -28.28 12.68
C GLY A 139 7.74 -29.47 11.91
N LYS A 140 6.42 -29.56 11.74
CA LYS A 140 5.80 -30.62 10.91
C LYS A 140 6.25 -30.59 9.46
N LYS A 141 6.25 -29.41 8.82
CA LYS A 141 6.72 -29.26 7.43
C LYS A 141 8.19 -29.65 7.27
N PHE A 142 9.03 -29.31 8.25
CA PHE A 142 10.43 -29.69 8.25
C PHE A 142 10.57 -31.21 8.38
N GLU A 143 9.83 -31.82 9.32
CA GLU A 143 9.81 -33.28 9.47
C GLU A 143 9.32 -33.99 8.21
N GLU A 144 8.25 -33.51 7.61
CA GLU A 144 7.68 -34.05 6.38
C GLU A 144 8.59 -33.87 5.15
N GLY A 145 9.29 -32.74 5.04
CA GLY A 145 10.16 -32.45 3.92
C GLY A 145 11.57 -33.03 4.05
N PHE A 146 12.06 -33.22 5.26
CA PHE A 146 13.46 -33.58 5.49
C PHE A 146 13.65 -35.04 5.93
N TYR A 147 12.74 -35.58 6.75
CA TYR A 147 12.92 -36.88 7.37
C TYR A 147 12.09 -38.02 6.75
N LYS A 148 11.06 -37.73 5.96
CA LYS A 148 10.30 -38.81 5.31
C LYS A 148 11.07 -39.39 4.14
N PRO A 149 11.23 -40.74 4.07
CA PRO A 149 11.85 -41.40 2.92
C PRO A 149 11.03 -41.09 1.65
N GLY A 150 11.67 -40.56 0.62
CA GLY A 150 11.00 -40.14 -0.63
C GLY A 150 10.56 -38.68 -0.68
N ALA A 151 10.84 -37.87 0.35
CA ALA A 151 10.74 -36.44 0.21
C ALA A 151 11.76 -36.01 -0.84
N THR A 152 11.28 -35.73 -2.03
CA THR A 152 12.10 -35.04 -3.04
C THR A 152 12.52 -33.73 -2.38
N LEU A 153 13.84 -33.53 -2.21
CA LEU A 153 14.35 -32.22 -1.83
C LEU A 153 13.60 -31.23 -2.71
N VAL A 154 12.81 -30.37 -2.09
CA VAL A 154 12.17 -29.28 -2.86
C VAL A 154 13.34 -28.60 -3.51
N GLN A 155 13.56 -28.91 -4.79
CA GLN A 155 14.45 -28.12 -5.61
C GLN A 155 13.97 -26.71 -5.37
N ALA A 156 14.83 -25.87 -4.81
CA ALA A 156 14.54 -24.45 -4.66
C ALA A 156 13.91 -24.07 -5.99
N ALA A 157 12.65 -23.61 -5.94
CA ALA A 157 11.97 -23.19 -7.16
C ALA A 157 13.01 -22.41 -7.95
N PRO A 158 13.28 -22.77 -9.22
CA PRO A 158 14.30 -22.08 -9.95
C PRO A 158 14.03 -20.61 -9.71
N VAL A 159 15.01 -19.94 -9.09
CA VAL A 159 14.98 -18.49 -9.01
C VAL A 159 14.66 -18.12 -10.44
N GLU A 160 13.45 -17.62 -10.70
CA GLU A 160 13.10 -17.14 -12.03
C GLU A 160 14.27 -16.25 -12.39
N ALA A 161 15.12 -16.75 -13.26
CA ALA A 161 16.28 -16.00 -13.70
C ALA A 161 15.67 -14.69 -14.19
N GLU A 162 16.10 -13.59 -13.59
CA GLU A 162 15.70 -12.28 -14.07
C GLU A 162 15.76 -12.35 -15.59
N PRO A 163 14.74 -11.95 -16.33
CA PRO A 163 14.70 -12.14 -17.76
C PRO A 163 15.97 -11.51 -18.35
N THR A 164 16.98 -12.33 -18.56
CA THR A 164 18.23 -11.92 -19.20
C THR A 164 17.89 -11.69 -20.65
N ILE A 165 17.63 -10.45 -21.00
CA ILE A 165 17.50 -10.05 -22.39
C ILE A 165 18.87 -10.30 -23.04
N SER A 166 18.92 -11.21 -24.01
CA SER A 166 20.15 -11.44 -24.74
C SER A 166 20.60 -10.14 -25.42
N VAL A 167 21.92 -9.93 -25.50
CA VAL A 167 22.48 -8.72 -26.14
C VAL A 167 21.93 -8.53 -27.56
N SER A 168 21.68 -9.63 -28.29
CA SER A 168 21.04 -9.59 -29.61
C SER A 168 19.61 -9.10 -29.60
N ALA A 169 18.79 -9.49 -28.62
CA ALA A 169 17.42 -9.00 -28.46
C ALA A 169 17.39 -7.52 -28.03
N LEU A 170 18.35 -7.10 -27.19
CA LEU A 170 18.51 -5.70 -26.80
C LEU A 170 18.91 -4.84 -28.01
N LEU A 171 19.79 -5.32 -28.87
CA LEU A 171 20.22 -4.62 -30.09
C LEU A 171 19.08 -4.50 -31.12
N GLU A 172 18.23 -5.51 -31.23
CA GLU A 172 17.03 -5.44 -32.07
C GLU A 172 16.01 -4.40 -31.57
N LEU A 173 15.72 -4.40 -30.27
CA LEU A 173 14.85 -3.39 -29.63
C LEU A 173 15.39 -1.96 -29.77
N LEU A 174 16.73 -1.82 -29.80
CA LEU A 174 17.39 -0.52 -29.94
C LEU A 174 17.44 -0.02 -31.39
N LYS A 175 17.21 -0.86 -32.40
CA LYS A 175 17.19 -0.41 -33.81
C LYS A 175 16.10 0.61 -34.05
N ASP A 176 14.89 0.37 -33.51
CA ASP A 176 13.69 1.21 -33.70
C ASP A 176 13.44 2.20 -32.55
N ALA A 177 14.31 2.25 -31.54
CA ALA A 177 14.15 3.12 -30.39
C ALA A 177 14.43 4.60 -30.75
N ASP A 178 13.64 5.49 -30.12
CA ASP A 178 13.79 6.94 -30.21
C ASP A 178 15.23 7.39 -29.89
N PRO A 179 15.78 8.41 -30.59
CA PRO A 179 17.12 8.96 -30.34
C PRO A 179 17.37 9.37 -28.89
N PHE A 180 16.33 9.85 -28.20
CA PHE A 180 16.41 10.23 -26.79
C PHE A 180 16.63 9.03 -25.88
N VAL A 181 15.94 7.92 -26.11
CA VAL A 181 16.10 6.66 -25.38
C VAL A 181 17.51 6.07 -25.61
N LYS A 182 18.03 6.14 -26.85
CA LYS A 182 19.39 5.74 -27.18
C LYS A 182 20.45 6.55 -26.44
N ALA A 183 20.23 7.85 -26.28
CA ALA A 183 21.14 8.74 -25.54
C ALA A 183 21.13 8.44 -24.03
N GLN A 184 19.97 8.20 -23.42
CA GLN A 184 19.86 7.85 -22.01
C GLN A 184 20.54 6.50 -21.67
N LEU A 185 20.36 5.49 -22.53
CA LEU A 185 21.02 4.19 -22.37
C LEU A 185 22.55 4.26 -22.48
N ARG A 186 23.06 5.10 -23.39
CA ARG A 186 24.52 5.35 -23.47
C ARG A 186 25.07 5.99 -22.19
N LEU A 187 24.34 6.93 -21.58
CA LEU A 187 24.73 7.53 -20.32
C LEU A 187 24.75 6.51 -19.16
N ALA A 188 23.76 5.65 -19.11
CA ALA A 188 23.62 4.64 -18.04
C ALA A 188 24.66 3.48 -18.14
N LEU A 189 25.23 3.25 -19.32
CA LEU A 189 26.27 2.22 -19.54
C LEU A 189 27.70 2.74 -19.32
N LEU A 190 27.88 4.07 -19.12
CA LEU A 190 29.15 4.71 -18.89
C LEU A 190 29.40 5.10 -17.41
N THR A 191 28.44 4.83 -16.53
CA THR A 191 28.51 4.96 -15.07
C THR A 191 28.59 3.61 -14.40
#